data_00ba4720b5300408ae1aa6f1f7c54989
#
_entry.id   00ba4720b5300408ae1aa6f1f7c54989
#
_cell.length_a   1.000
_cell.length_b   1.000
_cell.length_c   1.000
_cell.angle_alpha   90.00
_cell.angle_beta   90.00
_cell.angle_gamma   90.00
#
_symmetry.space_group_name_H-M   'P 1'
#
loop_
_entity.id
_entity.type
_entity.pdbx_description
1 polymer ?
#
loop_
_entity_poly.entity_id
_entity_poly.type
_entity_poly.pdbx_seq_one_letter_code
_entity_poly.pdbx_strand_id
1 'polypeptide(L)'
;MGMLDGKVALVTGAGGGLGRAHALLLAHEGAQVIVNDLGGSRDGTGASSSMADGVVDEIKAAGGEATAHYGSVTSRDDAESMVQCAVDTYGKIDILIANAGILRDKSFENMDDDNWDVDIDVQLRGTDALAKAAYDTMLKQGQGGRLIMTSSTSGLLGNFGQTNYGA
;
A
#
# COMPACT_ATOMS: atom_id res chain seq x y z
N MET A 1 -17.97 -19.22 -2.19
CA MET A 1 -17.22 -19.01 -0.94
C MET A 1 -15.77 -18.92 -1.33
N GLY A 2 -15.19 -17.72 -1.22
CA GLY A 2 -13.80 -17.46 -1.58
C GLY A 2 -12.84 -17.90 -0.47
N MET A 3 -11.53 -17.98 -0.79
CA MET A 3 -10.50 -18.33 0.21
C MET A 3 -10.35 -17.31 1.34
N LEU A 4 -10.79 -16.07 1.10
CA LEU A 4 -10.62 -14.94 2.01
C LEU A 4 -11.96 -14.41 2.56
N ASP A 5 -13.03 -15.21 2.49
CA ASP A 5 -14.32 -14.81 3.04
C ASP A 5 -14.19 -14.38 4.51
N GLY A 6 -14.71 -13.16 4.81
CA GLY A 6 -14.64 -12.55 6.13
C GLY A 6 -13.25 -12.05 6.54
N LYS A 7 -12.28 -11.96 5.64
CA LYS A 7 -10.99 -11.31 5.86
C LYS A 7 -11.03 -9.85 5.44
N VAL A 8 -10.26 -9.01 6.12
CA VAL A 8 -10.10 -7.59 5.82
C VAL A 8 -8.67 -7.32 5.41
N ALA A 9 -8.50 -6.70 4.25
CA ALA A 9 -7.21 -6.39 3.67
C ALA A 9 -7.03 -4.88 3.46
N LEU A 10 -5.83 -4.38 3.74
CA LEU A 10 -5.37 -3.04 3.35
C LEU A 10 -4.29 -3.19 2.29
N VAL A 11 -4.46 -2.53 1.15
CA VAL A 11 -3.48 -2.49 0.06
C VAL A 11 -3.10 -1.05 -0.22
N THR A 12 -1.81 -0.71 -0.16
CA THR A 12 -1.32 0.63 -0.47
C THR A 12 -0.78 0.72 -1.91
N GLY A 13 -0.89 1.90 -2.53
CA GLY A 13 -0.62 2.06 -3.95
C GLY A 13 -1.58 1.23 -4.81
N ALA A 14 -2.84 1.13 -4.36
CA ALA A 14 -3.82 0.22 -4.93
C ALA A 14 -4.66 0.84 -6.06
N GLY A 15 -4.43 2.10 -6.41
CA GLY A 15 -5.13 2.78 -7.51
C GLY A 15 -4.67 2.33 -8.90
N GLY A 16 -3.55 1.58 -9.00
CA GLY A 16 -3.03 1.12 -10.29
C GLY A 16 -2.07 -0.07 -10.18
N GLY A 17 -1.61 -0.56 -11.33
CA GLY A 17 -0.56 -1.56 -11.44
C GLY A 17 -0.77 -2.81 -10.59
N LEU A 18 0.29 -3.22 -9.86
CA LEU A 18 0.27 -4.40 -9.00
C LEU A 18 -0.69 -4.25 -7.83
N GLY A 19 -0.72 -3.07 -7.18
CA GLY A 19 -1.62 -2.81 -6.06
C GLY A 19 -3.09 -2.97 -6.43
N ARG A 20 -3.50 -2.44 -7.59
CA ARG A 20 -4.86 -2.67 -8.12
C ARG A 20 -5.12 -4.16 -8.37
N ALA A 21 -4.18 -4.88 -8.98
CA ALA A 21 -4.35 -6.31 -9.22
C ALA A 21 -4.50 -7.11 -7.91
N HIS A 22 -3.73 -6.76 -6.87
CA HIS A 22 -3.89 -7.33 -5.54
C HIS A 22 -5.27 -7.04 -4.95
N ALA A 23 -5.70 -5.77 -4.98
CA ALA A 23 -7.00 -5.37 -4.42
C ALA A 23 -8.18 -6.11 -5.07
N LEU A 24 -8.16 -6.19 -6.41
CA LEU A 24 -9.19 -6.91 -7.18
C LEU A 24 -9.19 -8.41 -6.88
N LEU A 25 -8.03 -9.04 -6.82
CA LEU A 25 -7.93 -10.48 -6.52
C LEU A 25 -8.38 -10.80 -5.10
N LEU A 26 -7.96 -10.01 -4.10
CA LEU A 26 -8.38 -10.19 -2.72
C LEU A 26 -9.91 -10.06 -2.58
N ALA A 27 -10.50 -9.04 -3.23
CA ALA A 27 -11.95 -8.86 -3.24
C ALA A 27 -12.68 -10.02 -3.96
N HIS A 28 -12.13 -10.50 -5.07
CA HIS A 28 -12.67 -11.67 -5.80
C HIS A 28 -12.68 -12.93 -4.93
N GLU A 29 -11.67 -13.09 -4.06
CA GLU A 29 -11.56 -14.18 -3.10
C GLU A 29 -12.39 -13.96 -1.82
N GLY A 30 -13.19 -12.89 -1.75
CA GLY A 30 -14.15 -12.64 -0.66
C GLY A 30 -13.63 -11.72 0.46
N ALA A 31 -12.46 -11.13 0.31
CA ALA A 31 -11.98 -10.15 1.29
C ALA A 31 -12.70 -8.79 1.14
N GLN A 32 -12.89 -8.11 2.26
CA GLN A 32 -13.24 -6.69 2.31
C GLN A 32 -11.93 -5.88 2.20
N VAL A 33 -11.86 -4.89 1.30
CA VAL A 33 -10.59 -4.26 0.93
C VAL A 33 -10.58 -2.76 1.20
N ILE A 34 -9.60 -2.29 1.95
CA ILE A 34 -9.22 -0.87 1.97
C ILE A 34 -8.25 -0.63 0.82
N VAL A 35 -8.68 0.17 -0.14
CA VAL A 35 -7.92 0.58 -1.32
C VAL A 35 -7.28 1.91 -1.01
N ASN A 36 -6.00 1.92 -0.63
CA ASN A 36 -5.28 3.17 -0.39
C ASN A 36 -4.46 3.57 -1.61
N ASP A 37 -4.64 4.80 -2.04
CA ASP A 37 -3.80 5.46 -3.05
C ASP A 37 -3.84 6.98 -2.88
N LEU A 38 -2.67 7.62 -2.90
CA LEU A 38 -2.57 9.08 -2.89
C LEU A 38 -3.00 9.69 -4.23
N GLY A 39 -3.02 8.89 -5.31
CA GLY A 39 -3.37 9.32 -6.65
C GLY A 39 -2.29 10.14 -7.34
N GLY A 40 -1.04 9.98 -6.92
CA GLY A 40 0.13 10.59 -7.55
C GLY A 40 0.61 9.83 -8.79
N SER A 41 1.50 10.47 -9.55
CA SER A 41 2.23 9.84 -10.63
C SER A 41 3.36 8.92 -10.10
N ARG A 42 4.02 8.18 -11.01
CA ARG A 42 5.07 7.20 -10.63
C ARG A 42 6.28 7.80 -9.94
N ASP A 43 6.53 9.09 -10.12
CA ASP A 43 7.62 9.84 -9.48
C ASP A 43 7.23 10.44 -8.11
N GLY A 44 6.01 10.17 -7.64
CA GLY A 44 5.49 10.64 -6.36
C GLY A 44 4.91 12.06 -6.41
N THR A 45 4.69 12.63 -7.60
CA THR A 45 4.09 13.97 -7.73
C THR A 45 2.56 13.91 -7.90
N GLY A 46 1.87 14.92 -7.36
CA GLY A 46 0.42 15.04 -7.47
C GLY A 46 -0.35 14.20 -6.46
N ALA A 47 -1.66 14.42 -6.42
CA ALA A 47 -2.62 13.65 -5.62
C ALA A 47 -4.01 13.70 -6.26
N SER A 48 -4.78 12.62 -6.19
CA SER A 48 -6.15 12.54 -6.69
C SER A 48 -6.89 11.35 -6.07
N SER A 49 -8.10 11.55 -5.62
CA SER A 49 -8.96 10.46 -5.13
C SER A 49 -9.40 9.48 -6.23
N SER A 50 -9.41 9.93 -7.49
CA SER A 50 -10.00 9.19 -8.62
C SER A 50 -9.39 7.81 -8.86
N MET A 51 -8.12 7.61 -8.51
CA MET A 51 -7.47 6.31 -8.71
C MET A 51 -7.98 5.26 -7.72
N ALA A 52 -8.02 5.59 -6.44
CA ALA A 52 -8.57 4.70 -5.41
C ALA A 52 -10.08 4.47 -5.62
N ASP A 53 -10.83 5.55 -5.89
CA ASP A 53 -12.28 5.47 -6.14
C ASP A 53 -12.61 4.56 -7.32
N GLY A 54 -11.86 4.66 -8.42
CA GLY A 54 -12.07 3.83 -9.59
C GLY A 54 -11.92 2.33 -9.31
N VAL A 55 -10.94 1.95 -8.48
CA VAL A 55 -10.74 0.53 -8.07
C VAL A 55 -11.84 0.08 -7.10
N VAL A 56 -12.27 0.95 -6.20
CA VAL A 56 -13.41 0.67 -5.30
C VAL A 56 -14.69 0.43 -6.10
N ASP A 57 -14.96 1.27 -7.09
CA ASP A 57 -16.14 1.12 -7.95
C ASP A 57 -16.09 -0.18 -8.76
N GLU A 58 -14.91 -0.56 -9.26
CA GLU A 58 -14.71 -1.81 -9.97
C GLU A 58 -14.96 -3.04 -9.08
N ILE A 59 -14.43 -3.02 -7.84
CA ILE A 59 -14.68 -4.08 -6.85
C ILE A 59 -16.18 -4.20 -6.54
N LYS A 60 -16.84 -3.08 -6.28
CA LYS A 60 -18.29 -3.05 -5.98
C LYS A 60 -19.14 -3.51 -7.16
N ALA A 61 -18.78 -3.12 -8.39
CA ALA A 61 -19.46 -3.57 -9.60
C ALA A 61 -19.34 -5.09 -9.82
N ALA A 62 -18.23 -5.70 -9.35
CA ALA A 62 -18.03 -7.15 -9.35
C ALA A 62 -18.72 -7.88 -8.17
N GLY A 63 -19.42 -7.15 -7.27
CA GLY A 63 -20.12 -7.71 -6.11
C GLY A 63 -19.26 -7.87 -4.87
N GLY A 64 -18.03 -7.34 -4.86
CA GLY A 64 -17.15 -7.30 -3.69
C GLY A 64 -17.39 -6.07 -2.80
N GLU A 65 -16.64 -5.98 -1.71
CA GLU A 65 -16.69 -4.87 -0.76
C GLU A 65 -15.35 -4.15 -0.69
N ALA A 66 -15.35 -2.84 -0.88
CA ALA A 66 -14.15 -2.02 -0.76
C ALA A 66 -14.46 -0.59 -0.30
N THR A 67 -13.48 0.03 0.34
CA THR A 67 -13.51 1.42 0.79
C THR A 67 -12.20 2.10 0.41
N ALA A 68 -12.27 3.32 -0.10
CA ALA A 68 -11.10 4.11 -0.47
C ALA A 68 -10.47 4.81 0.73
N HIS A 69 -9.14 4.97 0.70
CA HIS A 69 -8.38 5.82 1.61
C HIS A 69 -7.31 6.58 0.82
N TYR A 70 -7.06 7.85 1.15
CA TYR A 70 -6.23 8.75 0.33
C TYR A 70 -4.97 9.25 1.05
N GLY A 71 -4.65 8.70 2.22
CA GLY A 71 -3.50 9.10 3.03
C GLY A 71 -2.17 8.74 2.38
N SER A 72 -1.13 9.49 2.73
CA SER A 72 0.25 9.25 2.31
C SER A 72 0.93 8.21 3.19
N VAL A 73 1.64 7.27 2.59
CA VAL A 73 2.46 6.29 3.34
C VAL A 73 3.63 6.95 4.08
N THR A 74 4.06 8.15 3.65
CA THR A 74 5.15 8.88 4.31
C THR A 74 4.73 9.57 5.61
N SER A 75 3.43 9.65 5.89
CA SER A 75 2.86 10.18 7.12
C SER A 75 2.53 9.02 8.08
N ARG A 76 3.11 9.05 9.28
CA ARG A 76 2.81 8.05 10.31
C ARG A 76 1.37 8.12 10.77
N ASP A 77 0.82 9.33 10.91
CA ASP A 77 -0.58 9.54 11.28
C ASP A 77 -1.53 8.98 10.21
N ASP A 78 -1.19 9.15 8.92
CA ASP A 78 -1.97 8.56 7.83
C ASP A 78 -1.87 7.04 7.81
N ALA A 79 -0.68 6.46 8.10
CA ALA A 79 -0.52 5.01 8.20
C ALA A 79 -1.40 4.41 9.31
N GLU A 80 -1.47 5.06 10.46
CA GLU A 80 -2.38 4.69 11.55
C GLU A 80 -3.85 4.86 11.13
N SER A 81 -4.19 5.96 10.45
CA SER A 81 -5.52 6.24 9.91
C SER A 81 -5.98 5.19 8.88
N MET A 82 -5.09 4.70 8.02
CA MET A 82 -5.39 3.62 7.07
C MET A 82 -5.81 2.34 7.77
N VAL A 83 -5.07 1.95 8.81
CA VAL A 83 -5.38 0.75 9.61
C VAL A 83 -6.66 0.97 10.42
N GLN A 84 -6.84 2.16 10.99
CA GLN A 84 -8.06 2.51 11.71
C GLN A 84 -9.29 2.50 10.80
N CYS A 85 -9.16 2.94 9.55
CA CYS A 85 -10.22 2.86 8.54
C CYS A 85 -10.70 1.41 8.33
N ALA A 86 -9.78 0.43 8.30
CA ALA A 86 -10.15 -0.98 8.21
C ALA A 86 -10.93 -1.45 9.45
N VAL A 87 -10.49 -1.04 10.63
CA VAL A 87 -11.16 -1.38 11.90
C VAL A 87 -12.53 -0.72 12.01
N ASP A 88 -12.65 0.56 11.67
CA ASP A 88 -13.91 1.31 11.78
C ASP A 88 -14.95 0.81 10.77
N THR A 89 -14.51 0.45 9.56
CA THR A 89 -15.41 0.04 8.49
C THR A 89 -15.80 -1.42 8.58
N TYR A 90 -14.83 -2.30 8.89
CA TYR A 90 -14.99 -3.76 8.80
C TYR A 90 -14.68 -4.51 10.11
N GLY A 91 -14.38 -3.77 11.19
CA GLY A 91 -14.19 -4.32 12.53
C GLY A 91 -12.82 -4.91 12.83
N LYS A 92 -11.92 -5.02 11.83
CA LYS A 92 -10.60 -5.63 11.99
C LYS A 92 -9.68 -5.35 10.81
N ILE A 93 -8.42 -5.83 10.93
CA ILE A 93 -7.49 -5.99 9.82
C ILE A 93 -6.82 -7.37 9.91
N ASP A 94 -6.83 -8.13 8.81
CA ASP A 94 -6.20 -9.47 8.72
C ASP A 94 -4.96 -9.47 7.80
N ILE A 95 -4.94 -8.61 6.78
CA ILE A 95 -3.92 -8.60 5.73
C ILE A 95 -3.48 -7.16 5.46
N LEU A 96 -2.17 -6.93 5.49
CA LEU A 96 -1.55 -5.73 4.93
C LEU A 96 -0.72 -6.12 3.70
N ILE A 97 -0.91 -5.42 2.58
CA ILE A 97 0.00 -5.41 1.45
C ILE A 97 0.59 -4.00 1.33
N ALA A 98 1.80 -3.82 1.84
CA ALA A 98 2.58 -2.60 1.67
C ALA A 98 3.23 -2.63 0.28
N ASN A 99 2.55 -1.98 -0.69
CA ASN A 99 2.94 -2.01 -2.10
C ASN A 99 3.19 -0.61 -2.67
N ALA A 100 2.71 0.45 -2.03
CA ALA A 100 2.99 1.82 -2.48
C ALA A 100 4.48 2.03 -2.69
N GLY A 101 4.84 2.63 -3.81
CA GLY A 101 6.23 2.88 -4.17
C GLY A 101 6.33 3.89 -5.31
N ILE A 102 7.46 4.56 -5.39
CA ILE A 102 7.79 5.53 -6.43
C ILE A 102 9.13 5.17 -7.07
N LEU A 103 9.45 5.80 -8.18
CA LEU A 103 10.74 5.67 -8.85
C LEU A 103 11.31 7.05 -9.15
N ARG A 104 12.47 7.34 -8.58
CA ARG A 104 13.25 8.56 -8.82
C ARG A 104 14.65 8.21 -9.31
N ASP A 105 14.69 7.51 -10.46
CA ASP A 105 15.89 6.95 -11.03
C ASP A 105 16.86 8.02 -11.51
N LYS A 106 18.10 7.97 -11.02
CA LYS A 106 19.24 8.78 -11.51
C LYS A 106 20.53 8.01 -11.33
N SER A 107 21.52 8.24 -12.20
CA SER A 107 22.87 7.74 -11.94
C SER A 107 23.37 8.28 -10.59
N PHE A 108 24.15 7.51 -9.86
CA PHE A 108 24.59 7.87 -8.50
C PHE A 108 25.30 9.22 -8.45
N GLU A 109 26.09 9.56 -9.47
CA GLU A 109 26.77 10.85 -9.59
C GLU A 109 25.83 12.06 -9.73
N ASN A 110 24.59 11.83 -10.22
CA ASN A 110 23.59 12.88 -10.45
C ASN A 110 22.41 12.79 -9.45
N MET A 111 22.48 11.84 -8.50
CA MET A 111 21.45 11.68 -7.48
C MET A 111 21.64 12.75 -6.41
N ASP A 112 20.63 13.55 -6.22
CA ASP A 112 20.58 14.57 -5.16
C ASP A 112 19.86 14.02 -3.91
N ASP A 113 20.00 14.74 -2.80
CA ASP A 113 19.40 14.34 -1.51
C ASP A 113 17.87 14.25 -1.60
N ASP A 114 17.21 15.11 -2.39
CA ASP A 114 15.75 15.08 -2.55
C ASP A 114 15.28 13.77 -3.22
N ASN A 115 15.99 13.33 -4.29
CA ASN A 115 15.66 12.05 -4.93
C ASN A 115 15.91 10.85 -4.00
N TRP A 116 16.95 10.94 -3.17
CA TRP A 116 17.26 9.92 -2.18
C TRP A 116 16.21 9.87 -1.07
N ASP A 117 16.00 11.02 -0.39
CA ASP A 117 15.15 11.10 0.80
C ASP A 117 13.69 10.74 0.51
N VAL A 118 13.12 11.23 -0.60
CA VAL A 118 11.74 10.92 -0.97
C VAL A 118 11.54 9.43 -1.26
N ASP A 119 12.52 8.80 -1.92
CA ASP A 119 12.45 7.35 -2.19
C ASP A 119 12.52 6.54 -0.90
N ILE A 120 13.47 6.85 -0.01
CA ILE A 120 13.61 6.23 1.31
C ILE A 120 12.35 6.46 2.17
N ASP A 121 11.77 7.64 2.13
CA ASP A 121 10.56 7.95 2.89
C ASP A 121 9.37 7.10 2.45
N VAL A 122 9.20 6.90 1.15
CA VAL A 122 8.09 6.08 0.62
C VAL A 122 8.38 4.58 0.79
N GLN A 123 9.54 4.11 0.30
CA GLN A 123 9.84 2.67 0.20
C GLN A 123 10.12 2.05 1.56
N LEU A 124 10.93 2.71 2.41
CA LEU A 124 11.40 2.14 3.67
C LEU A 124 10.58 2.63 4.86
N ARG A 125 10.57 3.95 5.12
CA ARG A 125 9.89 4.52 6.29
C ARG A 125 8.37 4.35 6.22
N GLY A 126 7.77 4.49 5.03
CA GLY A 126 6.35 4.27 4.82
C GLY A 126 5.96 2.80 5.04
N THR A 127 6.76 1.87 4.54
CA THR A 127 6.55 0.44 4.80
C THR A 127 6.66 0.10 6.29
N ASP A 128 7.66 0.65 7.01
CA ASP A 128 7.81 0.47 8.46
C ASP A 128 6.61 1.01 9.23
N ALA A 129 6.18 2.24 8.93
CA ALA A 129 5.04 2.87 9.60
C ALA A 129 3.75 2.04 9.46
N LEU A 130 3.45 1.60 8.23
CA LEU A 130 2.29 0.75 7.95
C LEU A 130 2.39 -0.62 8.63
N ALA A 131 3.55 -1.27 8.52
CA ALA A 131 3.78 -2.58 9.14
C ALA A 131 3.62 -2.50 10.67
N LYS A 132 4.14 -1.44 11.29
CA LYS A 132 4.01 -1.22 12.75
C LYS A 132 2.56 -0.99 13.16
N ALA A 133 1.82 -0.11 12.47
CA ALA A 133 0.42 0.16 12.76
C ALA A 133 -0.47 -1.09 12.61
N ALA A 134 -0.29 -1.83 11.51
CA ALA A 134 -1.03 -3.07 11.27
C ALA A 134 -0.66 -4.16 12.28
N TYR A 135 0.64 -4.34 12.59
CA TYR A 135 1.12 -5.32 13.56
C TYR A 135 0.53 -5.08 14.96
N ASP A 136 0.58 -3.84 15.44
CA ASP A 136 0.06 -3.50 16.77
C ASP A 136 -1.46 -3.75 16.87
N THR A 137 -2.18 -3.46 15.78
CA THR A 137 -3.63 -3.73 15.72
C THR A 137 -3.92 -5.22 15.66
N MET A 138 -3.23 -5.99 14.80
CA MET A 138 -3.38 -7.45 14.70
C MET A 138 -3.02 -8.14 16.02
N LEU A 139 -2.00 -7.63 16.74
CA LEU A 139 -1.61 -8.17 18.06
C LEU A 139 -2.74 -7.97 19.07
N LYS A 140 -3.34 -6.78 19.12
CA LYS A 140 -4.48 -6.47 20.02
C LYS A 140 -5.71 -7.31 19.69
N GLN A 141 -5.94 -7.61 18.42
CA GLN A 141 -7.04 -8.48 17.96
C GLN A 141 -6.85 -9.94 18.39
N GLY A 142 -5.62 -10.40 18.61
CA GLY A 142 -5.31 -11.75 19.09
C GLY A 142 -5.58 -12.88 18.08
N GLN A 143 -5.86 -12.55 16.82
CA GLN A 143 -6.18 -13.54 15.76
C GLN A 143 -5.03 -13.75 14.77
N GLY A 144 -3.92 -13.05 14.96
CA GLY A 144 -2.81 -13.03 14.01
C GLY A 144 -3.15 -12.24 12.75
N GLY A 145 -2.30 -12.33 11.73
CA GLY A 145 -2.48 -11.65 10.45
C GLY A 145 -1.35 -11.94 9.48
N ARG A 146 -1.36 -11.24 8.36
CA ARG A 146 -0.31 -11.31 7.34
C ARG A 146 0.16 -9.91 6.97
N LEU A 147 1.46 -9.70 7.09
CA LEU A 147 2.14 -8.50 6.63
C LEU A 147 2.95 -8.88 5.38
N ILE A 148 2.59 -8.33 4.24
CA ILE A 148 3.23 -8.59 2.95
C ILE A 148 3.87 -7.28 2.49
N MET A 149 5.20 -7.28 2.34
CA MET A 149 5.97 -6.12 1.91
C MET A 149 6.52 -6.38 0.51
N THR A 150 6.26 -5.44 -0.40
CA THR A 150 6.76 -5.50 -1.76
C THR A 150 8.26 -5.17 -1.76
N SER A 151 9.05 -6.02 -2.37
CA SER A 151 10.48 -5.83 -2.60
C SER A 151 10.78 -5.88 -4.09
N SER A 152 12.02 -5.59 -4.47
CA SER A 152 12.44 -5.55 -5.87
C SER A 152 13.72 -6.34 -6.10
N THR A 153 13.87 -6.85 -7.31
CA THR A 153 15.14 -7.39 -7.80
C THR A 153 16.25 -6.34 -7.78
N SER A 154 15.93 -5.06 -7.86
CA SER A 154 16.90 -3.96 -7.74
C SER A 154 17.57 -3.93 -6.37
N GLY A 155 16.85 -4.26 -5.28
CA GLY A 155 17.42 -4.39 -3.95
C GLY A 155 18.26 -5.67 -3.75
N LEU A 156 18.00 -6.72 -4.54
CA LEU A 156 18.72 -8.00 -4.44
C LEU A 156 19.96 -8.06 -5.35
N LEU A 157 19.86 -7.53 -6.56
CA LEU A 157 20.85 -7.69 -7.62
C LEU A 157 21.51 -6.36 -8.01
N GLY A 158 20.96 -5.24 -7.57
CA GLY A 158 21.30 -3.90 -8.05
C GLY A 158 20.71 -3.59 -9.42
N ASN A 159 20.54 -2.32 -9.71
CA ASN A 159 20.17 -1.84 -11.04
C ASN A 159 20.77 -0.44 -11.25
N PHE A 160 21.27 -0.18 -12.48
CA PHE A 160 21.82 1.14 -12.81
C PHE A 160 20.75 2.23 -12.63
N GLY A 161 21.14 3.31 -11.96
CA GLY A 161 20.24 4.45 -11.74
C GLY A 161 19.25 4.28 -10.57
N GLN A 162 19.28 3.18 -9.85
CA GLN A 162 18.35 2.86 -8.77
C GLN A 162 19.05 2.62 -7.42
N THR A 163 20.05 3.43 -7.09
CA THR A 163 20.77 3.29 -5.81
C THR A 163 19.86 3.58 -4.62
N ASN A 164 19.00 4.60 -4.71
CA ASN A 164 17.97 4.94 -3.73
C ASN A 164 16.88 3.86 -3.64
N TYR A 165 16.33 3.46 -4.77
CA TYR A 165 15.26 2.45 -4.84
C TYR A 165 15.73 1.06 -4.41
N GLY A 166 16.99 0.73 -4.61
CA GLY A 166 17.59 -0.53 -4.20
C GLY A 166 17.97 -0.60 -2.71
N ALA A 167 18.05 0.54 -2.03
CA ALA A 167 18.40 0.59 -0.61
C ALA A 167 17.20 0.30 0.27
#